data_62681c93e9fe350749b398230e361d84
#
_entry.id   62681c93e9fe350749b398230e361d84
#
_cell.length_a   1.000
_cell.length_b   1.000
_cell.length_c   1.000
_cell.angle_alpha   90.00
_cell.angle_beta   90.00
_cell.angle_gamma   90.00
#
_symmetry.space_group_name_H-M   'P 1'
#
loop_
_entity.id
_entity.type
_entity.pdbx_description
1 polymer ?
#
loop_
_entity_poly.entity_id
_entity_poly.type
_entity_poly.pdbx_seq_one_letter_code
_entity_poly.pdbx_strand_id
1 'polypeptide(L)'
;MSSQMLYNTQKIRGFQHERYEFSVGKLIWHIKRRKIQCSHCGNEQVRTEVLKRRRIRGLPSGTAEVFFEFDVHRLYCPKCRKQKMEELHFLSHAKSRMTRSLERTVLELRKHMSIQALCRYFHLRWHTVKELEKEALSRKFRRIQTTHVKAIGIDEIHVGNGKENSGFLTIVRDLESGAVIHVGDDK
;
A
#
# COMPACT_ATOMS: atom_id res chain seq x y z
N MET A 1 -7.22 -19.97 16.81
CA MET A 1 -5.91 -19.60 16.20
C MET A 1 -5.30 -18.44 16.95
N SER A 2 -4.00 -18.48 17.16
CA SER A 2 -3.27 -17.48 17.95
C SER A 2 -3.14 -16.15 17.18
N SER A 3 -3.20 -15.01 17.89
CA SER A 3 -2.82 -13.69 17.38
C SER A 3 -1.43 -13.68 16.73
N GLN A 4 -0.61 -14.65 17.11
CA GLN A 4 0.72 -14.90 16.57
C GLN A 4 0.68 -15.32 15.09
N MET A 5 -0.35 -16.09 14.68
CA MET A 5 -0.51 -16.47 13.28
C MET A 5 -0.87 -15.25 12.39
N LEU A 6 -1.79 -14.38 12.84
CA LEU A 6 -2.09 -13.12 12.14
C LEU A 6 -0.84 -12.27 11.94
N TYR A 7 0.01 -12.20 12.98
CA TYR A 7 1.26 -11.46 12.89
C TYR A 7 2.28 -12.13 11.97
N ASN A 8 2.51 -13.44 12.14
CA ASN A 8 3.56 -14.13 11.39
C ASN A 8 3.27 -14.21 9.90
N THR A 9 2.01 -14.43 9.50
CA THR A 9 1.61 -14.59 8.10
C THR A 9 1.24 -13.29 7.42
N GLN A 10 0.57 -12.36 8.13
CA GLN A 10 -0.04 -11.17 7.56
C GLN A 10 0.52 -9.85 8.11
N LYS A 11 1.41 -9.92 9.12
CA LYS A 11 1.99 -8.77 9.83
C LYS A 11 0.93 -7.87 10.49
N ILE A 12 -0.23 -8.44 10.87
CA ILE A 12 -1.31 -7.75 11.56
C ILE A 12 -1.07 -7.84 13.07
N ARG A 13 -0.83 -6.67 13.72
CA ARG A 13 -0.62 -6.55 15.17
C ARG A 13 -1.82 -5.93 15.86
N GLY A 14 -2.03 -6.28 17.13
CA GLY A 14 -3.06 -5.68 17.98
C GLY A 14 -4.48 -6.17 17.69
N PHE A 15 -4.62 -7.18 16.87
CA PHE A 15 -5.88 -7.84 16.57
C PHE A 15 -5.85 -9.30 17.04
N GLN A 16 -7.03 -9.83 17.29
CA GLN A 16 -7.24 -11.24 17.51
C GLN A 16 -8.28 -11.77 16.53
N HIS A 17 -8.17 -13.05 16.22
CA HIS A 17 -9.13 -13.76 15.41
C HIS A 17 -10.42 -13.99 16.22
N GLU A 18 -11.57 -13.81 15.58
CA GLU A 18 -12.88 -14.20 16.11
C GLU A 18 -13.41 -15.46 15.41
N ARG A 19 -13.56 -15.39 14.11
CA ARG A 19 -14.03 -16.49 13.27
C ARG A 19 -13.47 -16.34 11.87
N TYR A 20 -13.58 -17.38 11.08
CA TYR A 20 -13.29 -17.35 9.65
C TYR A 20 -14.45 -17.97 8.87
N GLU A 21 -14.60 -17.55 7.63
CA GLU A 21 -15.55 -18.05 6.67
C GLU A 21 -14.79 -18.53 5.43
N PHE A 22 -15.13 -19.72 4.96
CA PHE A 22 -14.59 -20.27 3.73
C PHE A 22 -15.67 -20.24 2.66
N SER A 23 -15.36 -19.62 1.54
CA SER A 23 -16.16 -19.63 0.32
C SER A 23 -15.26 -20.06 -0.82
N VAL A 24 -15.84 -20.46 -1.95
CA VAL A 24 -15.06 -20.95 -3.11
C VAL A 24 -13.90 -20.00 -3.43
N GLY A 25 -12.67 -20.46 -3.17
CA GLY A 25 -11.45 -19.73 -3.43
C GLY A 25 -11.21 -18.51 -2.54
N LYS A 26 -11.99 -18.30 -1.48
CA LYS A 26 -11.87 -17.14 -0.57
C LYS A 26 -11.89 -17.56 0.89
N LEU A 27 -11.00 -16.96 1.67
CA LEU A 27 -10.92 -17.09 3.12
C LEU A 27 -11.12 -15.71 3.75
N ILE A 28 -12.19 -15.54 4.52
CA ILE A 28 -12.53 -14.30 5.19
C ILE A 28 -12.25 -14.46 6.68
N TRP A 29 -11.38 -13.65 7.21
CA TRP A 29 -11.05 -13.62 8.63
C TRP A 29 -11.78 -12.44 9.30
N HIS A 30 -12.64 -12.74 10.26
CA HIS A 30 -13.21 -11.73 11.16
C HIS A 30 -12.25 -11.53 12.31
N ILE A 31 -11.74 -10.31 12.43
CA ILE A 31 -10.74 -9.94 13.44
C ILE A 31 -11.22 -8.75 14.24
N LYS A 32 -10.90 -8.72 15.54
CA LYS A 32 -11.20 -7.60 16.42
C LYS A 32 -9.95 -7.07 17.12
N ARG A 33 -9.99 -5.81 17.51
CA ARG A 33 -8.95 -5.21 18.34
C ARG A 33 -8.85 -5.91 19.69
N ARG A 34 -7.63 -6.20 20.12
CA ARG A 34 -7.36 -6.72 21.47
C ARG A 34 -7.44 -5.63 22.51
N LYS A 35 -6.82 -4.48 22.22
CA LYS A 35 -6.82 -3.28 23.05
C LYS A 35 -6.89 -2.05 22.18
N ILE A 36 -7.67 -1.09 22.60
CA ILE A 36 -7.79 0.22 21.97
C ILE A 36 -7.17 1.23 22.94
N GLN A 37 -6.22 2.01 22.42
CA GLN A 37 -5.53 3.05 23.21
C GLN A 37 -5.37 4.32 22.38
N CYS A 38 -5.20 5.43 23.05
CA CYS A 38 -4.95 6.71 22.40
C CYS A 38 -3.58 6.72 21.71
N SER A 39 -3.56 6.94 20.40
CA SER A 39 -2.31 7.01 19.61
C SER A 39 -1.41 8.19 19.99
N HIS A 40 -1.93 9.19 20.75
CA HIS A 40 -1.17 10.37 21.15
C HIS A 40 -0.51 10.24 22.52
N CYS A 41 -1.23 9.69 23.51
CA CYS A 41 -0.74 9.65 24.89
C CYS A 41 -0.74 8.25 25.53
N GLY A 42 -1.08 7.21 24.76
CA GLY A 42 -1.08 5.82 25.22
C GLY A 42 -2.21 5.47 26.21
N ASN A 43 -3.11 6.42 26.56
CA ASN A 43 -4.18 6.15 27.52
C ASN A 43 -5.10 5.04 26.99
N GLU A 44 -5.34 4.02 27.84
CA GLU A 44 -6.25 2.90 27.52
C GLU A 44 -7.72 3.22 27.86
N GLN A 45 -7.96 4.19 28.72
CA GLN A 45 -9.31 4.64 29.07
C GLN A 45 -9.82 5.63 28.02
N VAL A 46 -10.21 5.11 26.88
CA VAL A 46 -10.75 5.90 25.77
C VAL A 46 -12.21 5.54 25.52
N ARG A 47 -13.00 6.51 25.12
CA ARG A 47 -14.35 6.25 24.61
C ARG A 47 -14.23 5.89 23.12
N THR A 48 -14.95 4.85 22.72
CA THR A 48 -14.89 4.32 21.35
C THR A 48 -16.27 4.29 20.72
N GLU A 49 -16.32 4.64 19.47
CA GLU A 49 -17.50 4.53 18.60
C GLU A 49 -17.12 3.76 17.35
N VAL A 50 -17.91 2.77 16.97
CA VAL A 50 -17.73 2.07 15.68
C VAL A 50 -18.18 2.97 14.56
N LEU A 51 -17.27 3.34 13.66
CA LEU A 51 -17.58 4.17 12.51
C LEU A 51 -18.10 3.36 11.33
N LYS A 52 -17.43 2.24 11.05
CA LYS A 52 -17.77 1.39 9.90
C LYS A 52 -17.04 0.05 10.00
N ARG A 53 -17.64 -0.94 9.35
CA ARG A 53 -16.98 -2.22 9.05
C ARG A 53 -16.21 -2.11 7.75
N ARG A 54 -15.01 -2.68 7.74
CA ARG A 54 -14.14 -2.73 6.56
C ARG A 54 -13.77 -4.15 6.21
N ARG A 55 -13.68 -4.39 4.91
CA ARG A 55 -13.06 -5.60 4.33
C ARG A 55 -11.85 -5.17 3.53
N ILE A 56 -10.70 -5.76 3.79
CA ILE A 56 -9.45 -5.52 3.09
C ILE A 56 -8.83 -6.83 2.61
N ARG A 57 -8.03 -6.74 1.57
CA ARG A 57 -7.30 -7.87 1.00
C ARG A 57 -5.99 -8.10 1.74
N GLY A 58 -5.71 -9.36 2.11
CA GLY A 58 -4.43 -9.82 2.64
C GLY A 58 -3.61 -10.63 1.65
N LEU A 59 -2.45 -11.11 2.09
CA LEU A 59 -1.67 -12.09 1.35
C LEU A 59 -2.49 -13.37 1.16
N PRO A 60 -2.47 -13.98 -0.03
CA PRO A 60 -3.17 -15.24 -0.26
C PRO A 60 -2.65 -16.36 0.65
N SER A 61 -3.49 -17.34 0.91
CA SER A 61 -3.12 -18.57 1.61
C SER A 61 -3.26 -19.73 0.62
N GLY A 62 -2.13 -20.21 0.10
CA GLY A 62 -2.15 -21.10 -1.05
C GLY A 62 -2.82 -20.42 -2.25
N THR A 63 -3.83 -21.05 -2.83
CA THR A 63 -4.62 -20.52 -3.94
C THR A 63 -5.81 -19.65 -3.49
N ALA A 64 -6.12 -19.64 -2.18
CA ALA A 64 -7.27 -18.88 -1.67
C ALA A 64 -6.94 -17.40 -1.49
N GLU A 65 -7.85 -16.55 -1.95
CA GLU A 65 -7.85 -15.13 -1.65
C GLU A 65 -8.17 -14.90 -0.17
N VAL A 66 -7.34 -14.12 0.53
CA VAL A 66 -7.55 -13.81 1.94
C VAL A 66 -8.11 -12.41 2.12
N PHE A 67 -9.16 -12.30 2.91
CA PHE A 67 -9.76 -11.04 3.31
C PHE A 67 -9.80 -10.93 4.84
N PHE A 68 -9.69 -9.70 5.34
CA PHE A 68 -9.87 -9.37 6.74
C PHE A 68 -11.06 -8.44 6.89
N GLU A 69 -12.01 -8.81 7.74
CA GLU A 69 -13.13 -7.97 8.16
C GLU A 69 -12.95 -7.53 9.61
N PHE A 70 -13.12 -6.24 9.83
CA PHE A 70 -12.99 -5.63 11.15
C PHE A 70 -13.73 -4.29 11.23
N ASP A 71 -14.05 -3.90 12.45
CA ASP A 71 -14.63 -2.60 12.72
C ASP A 71 -13.54 -1.56 12.91
N VAL A 72 -13.75 -0.36 12.35
CA VAL A 72 -12.90 0.82 12.51
C VAL A 72 -13.53 1.73 13.53
N HIS A 73 -12.74 2.17 14.52
CA HIS A 73 -13.23 2.96 15.63
C HIS A 73 -12.79 4.42 15.55
N ARG A 74 -13.68 5.30 15.99
CA ARG A 74 -13.35 6.66 16.40
C ARG A 74 -13.05 6.63 17.89
N LEU A 75 -11.97 7.30 18.31
CA LEU A 75 -11.50 7.33 19.67
C LEU A 75 -11.61 8.75 20.22
N TYR A 76 -12.17 8.89 21.39
CA TYR A 76 -12.07 10.10 22.21
C TYR A 76 -11.25 9.80 23.46
N CYS A 77 -10.14 10.52 23.63
CA CYS A 77 -9.28 10.38 24.79
C CYS A 77 -9.59 11.47 25.81
N PRO A 78 -10.09 11.16 27.03
CA PRO A 78 -10.37 12.16 28.06
C PRO A 78 -9.10 12.82 28.60
N LYS A 79 -7.96 12.10 28.60
CA LYS A 79 -6.69 12.61 29.12
C LYS A 79 -6.11 13.74 28.26
N CYS A 80 -6.07 13.58 26.95
CA CYS A 80 -5.52 14.60 26.04
C CYS A 80 -6.62 15.38 25.28
N ARG A 81 -7.90 15.10 25.55
CA ARG A 81 -9.09 15.73 24.95
C ARG A 81 -9.10 15.71 23.42
N LYS A 82 -8.43 14.70 22.81
CA LYS A 82 -8.34 14.55 21.36
C LYS A 82 -9.29 13.47 20.87
N GLN A 83 -9.93 13.77 19.74
CA GLN A 83 -10.74 12.81 18.99
C GLN A 83 -9.99 12.44 17.72
N LYS A 84 -9.82 11.15 17.45
CA LYS A 84 -9.10 10.63 16.29
C LYS A 84 -9.70 9.31 15.83
N MET A 85 -9.47 8.97 14.57
CA MET A 85 -9.65 7.59 14.10
C MET A 85 -8.50 6.72 14.60
N GLU A 86 -8.78 5.45 14.88
CA GLU A 86 -7.74 4.50 15.23
C GLU A 86 -6.72 4.33 14.09
N GLU A 87 -5.46 4.12 14.45
CA GLU A 87 -4.40 3.84 13.50
C GLU A 87 -4.35 2.34 13.21
N LEU A 88 -4.34 2.01 11.91
CA LEU A 88 -4.27 0.66 11.39
C LEU A 88 -2.90 0.42 10.78
N HIS A 89 -1.92 0.03 11.60
CA HIS A 89 -0.50 -0.08 11.20
C HIS A 89 -0.23 -1.09 10.08
N PHE A 90 -1.15 -2.00 9.82
CA PHE A 90 -1.07 -2.98 8.74
C PHE A 90 -1.56 -2.45 7.39
N LEU A 91 -2.03 -1.19 7.33
CA LEU A 91 -2.36 -0.49 6.10
C LEU A 91 -1.28 0.54 5.76
N SER A 92 -1.02 0.77 4.48
CA SER A 92 -0.09 1.81 4.02
C SER A 92 -0.65 3.21 4.26
N HIS A 93 -1.96 3.37 4.07
CA HIS A 93 -2.71 4.59 4.36
C HIS A 93 -4.16 4.26 4.74
N ALA A 94 -4.87 5.22 5.34
CA ALA A 94 -6.21 5.01 5.90
C ALA A 94 -7.26 4.51 4.89
N LYS A 95 -7.10 4.80 3.59
CA LYS A 95 -8.00 4.38 2.51
C LYS A 95 -7.58 3.08 1.82
N SER A 96 -6.41 2.51 2.14
CA SER A 96 -5.91 1.30 1.48
C SER A 96 -6.92 0.15 1.61
N ARG A 97 -7.13 -0.56 0.51
CA ARG A 97 -8.03 -1.74 0.44
C ARG A 97 -7.28 -3.07 0.58
N MET A 98 -5.97 -3.01 0.81
CA MET A 98 -5.12 -4.18 1.02
C MET A 98 -4.14 -3.95 2.15
N THR A 99 -3.61 -5.05 2.69
CA THR A 99 -2.58 -4.98 3.73
C THR A 99 -1.25 -4.51 3.15
N ARG A 100 -0.47 -3.81 3.96
CA ARG A 100 0.91 -3.42 3.62
C ARG A 100 1.78 -4.61 3.22
N SER A 101 1.52 -5.80 3.80
CA SER A 101 2.22 -7.02 3.43
C SER A 101 1.94 -7.43 1.99
N LEU A 102 0.68 -7.39 1.56
CA LEU A 102 0.31 -7.68 0.17
C LEU A 102 0.91 -6.64 -0.79
N GLU A 103 0.80 -5.34 -0.45
CA GLU A 103 1.39 -4.27 -1.26
C GLU A 103 2.89 -4.47 -1.47
N ARG A 104 3.64 -4.78 -0.39
CA ARG A 104 5.08 -5.08 -0.48
C ARG A 104 5.37 -6.27 -1.38
N THR A 105 4.63 -7.36 -1.20
CA THR A 105 4.86 -8.57 -2.00
C THR A 105 4.60 -8.31 -3.48
N VAL A 106 3.53 -7.58 -3.80
CA VAL A 106 3.25 -7.17 -5.20
C VAL A 106 4.38 -6.33 -5.77
N LEU A 107 4.89 -5.35 -5.02
CA LEU A 107 5.98 -4.47 -5.46
C LEU A 107 7.31 -5.21 -5.61
N GLU A 108 7.62 -6.17 -4.73
CA GLU A 108 8.82 -6.99 -4.87
C GLU A 108 8.74 -7.90 -6.11
N LEU A 109 7.63 -8.57 -6.31
CA LEU A 109 7.44 -9.44 -7.48
C LEU A 109 7.33 -8.64 -8.80
N ARG A 110 6.95 -7.36 -8.73
CA ARG A 110 6.90 -6.48 -9.90
C ARG A 110 8.28 -6.29 -10.56
N LYS A 111 9.35 -6.47 -9.81
CA LYS A 111 10.72 -6.43 -10.35
C LYS A 111 11.01 -7.59 -11.33
N HIS A 112 10.25 -8.66 -11.23
CA HIS A 112 10.48 -9.92 -11.96
C HIS A 112 9.29 -10.35 -12.83
N MET A 113 8.13 -9.72 -12.65
CA MET A 113 6.89 -10.09 -13.34
C MET A 113 6.22 -8.87 -13.98
N SER A 114 5.53 -9.09 -15.08
CA SER A 114 4.69 -8.06 -15.69
C SER A 114 3.47 -7.73 -14.80
N ILE A 115 2.90 -6.52 -14.96
CA ILE A 115 1.66 -6.13 -14.26
C ILE A 115 0.55 -7.16 -14.55
N GLN A 116 0.43 -7.62 -15.79
CA GLN A 116 -0.60 -8.58 -16.18
C GLN A 116 -0.42 -9.94 -15.46
N ALA A 117 0.82 -10.42 -15.32
CA ALA A 117 1.11 -11.65 -14.58
C ALA A 117 0.75 -11.51 -13.11
N LEU A 118 1.08 -10.38 -12.48
CA LEU A 118 0.69 -10.08 -11.09
C LEU A 118 -0.83 -10.00 -10.92
N CYS A 119 -1.53 -9.39 -11.90
CA CYS A 119 -3.00 -9.33 -11.87
C CYS A 119 -3.62 -10.73 -11.86
N ARG A 120 -3.12 -11.65 -12.69
CA ARG A 120 -3.58 -13.04 -12.73
C ARG A 120 -3.25 -13.78 -11.44
N TYR A 121 -2.02 -13.65 -10.95
CA TYR A 121 -1.54 -14.37 -9.77
C TYR A 121 -2.27 -13.95 -8.49
N PHE A 122 -2.43 -12.63 -8.27
CA PHE A 122 -3.07 -12.09 -7.07
C PHE A 122 -4.57 -11.79 -7.25
N HIS A 123 -5.15 -12.03 -8.40
CA HIS A 123 -6.52 -11.60 -8.74
C HIS A 123 -6.76 -10.11 -8.44
N LEU A 124 -5.80 -9.26 -8.82
CA LEU A 124 -5.88 -7.81 -8.69
C LEU A 124 -6.24 -7.17 -10.03
N ARG A 125 -6.86 -5.99 -9.97
CA ARG A 125 -7.10 -5.19 -11.17
C ARG A 125 -5.80 -4.54 -11.64
N TRP A 126 -5.60 -4.45 -12.95
CA TRP A 126 -4.42 -3.86 -13.57
C TRP A 126 -4.14 -2.45 -13.04
N HIS A 127 -5.18 -1.61 -12.97
CA HIS A 127 -5.08 -0.26 -12.42
C HIS A 127 -4.58 -0.24 -10.96
N THR A 128 -4.99 -1.20 -10.14
CA THR A 128 -4.53 -1.30 -8.75
C THR A 128 -3.03 -1.54 -8.66
N VAL A 129 -2.50 -2.47 -9.47
CA VAL A 129 -1.06 -2.76 -9.48
C VAL A 129 -0.27 -1.58 -10.04
N LYS A 130 -0.76 -0.93 -11.10
CA LYS A 130 -0.15 0.28 -11.68
C LYS A 130 -0.07 1.43 -10.68
N GLU A 131 -1.16 1.72 -9.95
CA GLU A 131 -1.17 2.79 -8.95
C GLU A 131 -0.23 2.49 -7.77
N LEU A 132 -0.17 1.24 -7.31
CA LEU A 132 0.81 0.84 -6.29
C LEU A 132 2.24 1.10 -6.73
N GLU A 133 2.58 0.73 -7.97
CA GLU A 133 3.91 0.96 -8.54
C GLU A 133 4.19 2.47 -8.66
N LYS A 134 3.24 3.24 -9.19
CA LYS A 134 3.36 4.70 -9.32
C LYS A 134 3.59 5.38 -7.98
N GLU A 135 2.82 5.02 -6.95
CA GLU A 135 3.01 5.56 -5.60
C GLU A 135 4.37 5.17 -4.99
N ALA A 136 4.82 3.93 -5.22
CA ALA A 136 6.12 3.46 -4.74
C ALA A 136 7.27 4.22 -5.41
N LEU A 137 7.19 4.42 -6.74
CA LEU A 137 8.17 5.19 -7.51
C LEU A 137 8.17 6.66 -7.08
N SER A 138 7.00 7.29 -6.93
CA SER A 138 6.89 8.68 -6.47
C SER A 138 7.49 8.90 -5.08
N ARG A 139 7.37 7.91 -4.19
CA ARG A 139 8.02 7.96 -2.87
C ARG A 139 9.53 7.79 -2.96
N LYS A 140 9.99 6.84 -3.79
CA LYS A 140 11.42 6.54 -3.99
C LYS A 140 12.15 7.72 -4.61
N PHE A 141 11.55 8.35 -5.61
CA PHE A 141 12.16 9.43 -6.39
C PHE A 141 11.67 10.84 -6.00
N ARG A 142 11.10 10.97 -4.80
CA ARG A 142 10.58 12.26 -4.30
C ARG A 142 11.66 13.34 -4.19
N ARG A 143 12.90 12.95 -3.93
CA ARG A 143 14.07 13.84 -3.86
C ARG A 143 15.19 13.18 -4.66
N ILE A 144 15.47 13.73 -5.81
CA ILE A 144 16.62 13.34 -6.60
C ILE A 144 17.81 14.14 -6.07
N GLN A 145 18.85 13.44 -5.63
CA GLN A 145 20.10 14.09 -5.22
C GLN A 145 20.94 14.34 -6.46
N THR A 146 21.15 15.61 -6.80
CA THR A 146 21.95 16.02 -7.96
C THR A 146 23.34 16.51 -7.59
N THR A 147 23.69 16.51 -6.28
CA THR A 147 24.95 17.03 -5.77
C THR A 147 26.21 16.30 -6.27
N HIS A 148 26.05 15.07 -6.74
CA HIS A 148 27.14 14.22 -7.24
C HIS A 148 27.22 14.18 -8.77
N VAL A 149 26.28 14.80 -9.46
CA VAL A 149 26.20 14.77 -10.93
C VAL A 149 27.30 15.65 -11.51
N LYS A 150 28.21 15.05 -12.29
CA LYS A 150 29.33 15.75 -12.97
C LYS A 150 29.07 15.96 -14.45
N ALA A 151 28.35 15.02 -15.08
CA ALA A 151 28.03 15.06 -16.49
C ALA A 151 26.61 14.59 -16.73
N ILE A 152 25.88 15.30 -17.57
CA ILE A 152 24.48 14.96 -17.93
C ILE A 152 24.38 14.63 -19.40
N GLY A 153 23.52 13.66 -19.70
CA GLY A 153 23.03 13.40 -21.05
C GLY A 153 21.57 13.83 -21.13
N ILE A 154 21.22 14.48 -22.22
CA ILE A 154 19.84 14.89 -22.52
C ILE A 154 19.42 14.14 -23.76
N ASP A 155 18.24 13.53 -23.71
CA ASP A 155 17.64 12.78 -24.82
C ASP A 155 16.15 13.07 -24.91
N GLU A 156 15.59 12.99 -26.09
CA GLU A 156 14.16 13.18 -26.34
C GLU A 156 13.53 11.92 -26.87
N ILE A 157 12.46 11.47 -26.21
CA ILE A 157 11.70 10.30 -26.63
C ILE A 157 10.34 10.77 -27.14
N HIS A 158 10.03 10.39 -28.39
CA HIS A 158 8.69 10.61 -28.94
C HIS A 158 7.68 9.71 -28.26
N VAL A 159 6.66 10.30 -27.64
CA VAL A 159 5.58 9.61 -26.94
C VAL A 159 4.26 9.91 -27.64
N GLY A 160 3.65 8.90 -28.21
CA GLY A 160 2.31 8.99 -28.77
C GLY A 160 2.14 8.22 -30.09
N ASN A 161 0.96 7.64 -30.24
CA ASN A 161 0.56 6.87 -31.42
C ASN A 161 -0.55 7.56 -32.23
N GLY A 162 -0.77 8.87 -32.09
CA GLY A 162 -1.90 9.51 -32.73
C GLY A 162 -1.79 11.03 -32.80
N LYS A 163 -2.58 11.60 -33.71
CA LYS A 163 -2.51 13.01 -34.12
C LYS A 163 -2.80 14.05 -33.03
N GLU A 164 -3.38 13.66 -31.89
CA GLU A 164 -3.80 14.60 -30.83
C GLU A 164 -2.92 14.61 -29.57
N ASN A 165 -2.06 13.59 -29.35
CA ASN A 165 -1.22 13.46 -28.16
C ASN A 165 0.23 13.05 -28.49
N SER A 166 0.77 13.48 -29.62
CA SER A 166 2.19 13.30 -29.92
C SER A 166 3.00 14.41 -29.27
N GLY A 167 3.83 14.06 -28.33
CA GLY A 167 4.77 14.96 -27.68
C GLY A 167 6.11 14.29 -27.50
N PHE A 168 7.13 15.08 -27.19
CA PHE A 168 8.42 14.57 -26.81
C PHE A 168 8.53 14.61 -25.28
N LEU A 169 9.14 13.60 -24.69
CA LEU A 169 9.58 13.62 -23.31
C LEU A 169 11.08 13.87 -23.31
N THR A 170 11.49 14.95 -22.69
CA THR A 170 12.92 15.22 -22.44
C THR A 170 13.37 14.43 -21.24
N ILE A 171 14.38 13.59 -21.42
CA ILE A 171 15.00 12.78 -20.36
C ILE A 171 16.39 13.32 -20.09
N VAL A 172 16.65 13.67 -18.83
CA VAL A 172 17.98 14.02 -18.37
C VAL A 172 18.51 12.92 -17.47
N ARG A 173 19.68 12.40 -17.77
CA ARG A 173 20.34 11.37 -16.97
C ARG A 173 21.75 11.75 -16.58
N ASP A 174 22.19 11.28 -15.45
CA ASP A 174 23.58 11.30 -15.05
C ASP A 174 24.37 10.27 -15.89
N LEU A 175 25.43 10.70 -16.55
CA LEU A 175 26.24 9.85 -17.42
C LEU A 175 27.16 8.91 -16.65
N GLU A 176 27.51 9.21 -15.39
CA GLU A 176 28.35 8.32 -14.59
C GLU A 176 27.53 7.16 -14.00
N SER A 177 26.38 7.45 -13.39
CA SER A 177 25.55 6.41 -12.75
C SER A 177 24.49 5.81 -13.68
N GLY A 178 24.19 6.45 -14.80
CA GLY A 178 23.07 6.09 -15.68
C GLY A 178 21.68 6.42 -15.13
N ALA A 179 21.61 7.04 -13.95
CA ALA A 179 20.35 7.37 -13.31
C ALA A 179 19.61 8.49 -14.04
N VAL A 180 18.30 8.31 -14.24
CA VAL A 180 17.42 9.35 -14.74
C VAL A 180 17.18 10.36 -13.62
N ILE A 181 17.55 11.62 -13.82
CA ILE A 181 17.43 12.71 -12.83
C ILE A 181 16.28 13.66 -13.13
N HIS A 182 15.84 13.71 -14.37
CA HIS A 182 14.68 14.52 -14.75
C HIS A 182 13.94 13.89 -15.95
N VAL A 183 12.62 14.01 -15.93
CA VAL A 183 11.76 13.74 -17.08
C VAL A 183 10.78 14.87 -17.16
N GLY A 184 10.77 15.60 -18.27
CA GLY A 184 9.89 16.72 -18.52
C GLY A 184 9.05 16.52 -19.78
N ASP A 185 7.84 17.07 -19.77
CA ASP A 185 7.04 17.24 -20.97
C ASP A 185 7.58 18.46 -21.71
N ASP A 186 7.74 18.33 -23.01
CA ASP A 186 8.17 19.43 -23.87
C ASP A 186 7.03 20.46 -23.96
N LYS A 187 7.17 21.54 -23.18
CA LYS A 187 6.44 22.81 -23.33
C LYS A 187 7.31 23.96 -22.87
#